data_bdfcfa2addea32710fb8c9a38f9d96b9
#
_entry.id   bdfcfa2addea32710fb8c9a38f9d96b9
#
_cell.length_a   1.000
_cell.length_b   1.000
_cell.length_c   1.000
_cell.angle_alpha   90.00
_cell.angle_beta   90.00
_cell.angle_gamma   90.00
#
_symmetry.space_group_name_H-M   'P 1'
#
loop_
_entity.id
_entity.type
_entity.pdbx_description
1 polymer ?
#
loop_
_entity_poly.entity_id
_entity_poly.type
_entity_poly.pdbx_seq_one_letter_code
_entity_poly.pdbx_strand_id
1 'polypeptide(L)'
;ILFEGRRAVGVAYTSKGASLEAKARREVILSGGAINSPQLLMLSGVGPADHLKNVGITPLVDAKAVGRNLQDHIAVSYFYKVRTATLNDVLHPFFGKLRAGLRYVADRAGPLSLSVNQSGGFVRSDATKEHPNLQLYFSPVSYTKTPLSERKLLNPDPFSAFLLSHN
;
A
#
# COMPACT_ATOMS: atom_id res chain seq x y z
N ILE A 1 -8.09 22.14 4.56
CA ILE A 1 -9.54 22.20 4.80
C ILE A 1 -9.86 23.62 5.22
N LEU A 2 -10.98 24.18 4.73
CA LEU A 2 -11.49 25.49 5.13
C LEU A 2 -12.50 25.31 6.25
N PHE A 3 -12.39 26.15 7.30
CA PHE A 3 -13.28 26.11 8.47
C PHE A 3 -13.95 27.46 8.70
N GLU A 4 -15.22 27.44 9.10
CA GLU A 4 -15.94 28.53 9.74
C GLU A 4 -16.22 28.12 11.19
N GLY A 5 -15.48 28.72 12.13
CA GLY A 5 -15.44 28.23 13.49
C GLY A 5 -14.92 26.79 13.54
N ARG A 6 -15.74 25.85 13.97
CA ARG A 6 -15.41 24.40 14.04
C ARG A 6 -16.08 23.58 12.92
N ARG A 7 -16.74 24.21 11.97
CA ARG A 7 -17.41 23.57 10.85
C ARG A 7 -16.52 23.58 9.61
N ALA A 8 -16.27 22.42 9.00
CA ALA A 8 -15.62 22.30 7.71
C ALA A 8 -16.59 22.77 6.61
N VAL A 9 -16.18 23.79 5.84
CA VAL A 9 -17.01 24.44 4.81
C VAL A 9 -16.45 24.28 3.40
N GLY A 10 -15.27 23.69 3.24
CA GLY A 10 -14.67 23.49 1.94
C GLY A 10 -13.22 23.08 2.00
N VAL A 11 -12.57 23.14 0.86
CA VAL A 11 -11.14 22.85 0.69
C VAL A 11 -10.47 23.91 -0.18
N ALA A 12 -9.25 24.28 0.18
CA ALA A 12 -8.34 25.01 -0.70
C ALA A 12 -7.44 24.01 -1.42
N TYR A 13 -7.20 24.21 -2.70
CA TYR A 13 -6.36 23.34 -3.51
C TYR A 13 -5.66 24.13 -4.64
N THR A 14 -4.60 23.54 -5.18
CA THR A 14 -3.89 24.12 -6.32
C THR A 14 -4.19 23.30 -7.57
N SER A 15 -4.58 23.99 -8.64
CA SER A 15 -4.76 23.37 -9.96
C SER A 15 -4.10 24.24 -11.02
N LYS A 16 -3.25 23.62 -11.85
CA LYS A 16 -2.52 24.32 -12.92
C LYS A 16 -1.79 25.59 -12.45
N GLY A 17 -1.23 25.57 -11.23
CA GLY A 17 -0.52 26.69 -10.62
C GLY A 17 -1.42 27.77 -9.97
N ALA A 18 -2.73 27.69 -10.10
CA ALA A 18 -3.67 28.60 -9.44
C ALA A 18 -4.19 28.03 -8.14
N SER A 19 -4.28 28.88 -7.10
CA SER A 19 -4.96 28.54 -5.84
C SER A 19 -6.46 28.72 -5.99
N LEU A 20 -7.22 27.69 -5.69
CA LEU A 20 -8.66 27.62 -5.85
C LEU A 20 -9.32 27.13 -4.55
N GLU A 21 -10.60 27.44 -4.40
CA GLU A 21 -11.42 26.94 -3.30
C GLU A 21 -12.66 26.22 -3.82
N ALA A 22 -13.01 25.12 -3.16
CA ALA A 22 -14.27 24.42 -3.40
C ALA A 22 -15.08 24.38 -2.11
N LYS A 23 -16.31 24.89 -2.16
CA LYS A 23 -17.22 24.91 -0.98
C LYS A 23 -17.98 23.59 -0.84
N ALA A 24 -18.09 23.10 0.37
CA ALA A 24 -18.87 21.92 0.72
C ALA A 24 -20.22 22.35 1.35
N ARG A 25 -21.32 21.81 0.82
CA ARG A 25 -22.66 22.09 1.37
C ARG A 25 -22.98 21.27 2.61
N ARG A 26 -22.44 20.07 2.74
CA ARG A 26 -22.72 19.14 3.86
C ARG A 26 -21.48 18.82 4.66
N GLU A 27 -20.46 18.24 4.03
CA GLU A 27 -19.27 17.72 4.69
C GLU A 27 -18.06 17.73 3.76
N VAL A 28 -16.87 17.62 4.34
CA VAL A 28 -15.60 17.36 3.64
C VAL A 28 -15.13 15.97 4.05
N ILE A 29 -14.94 15.09 3.07
CA ILE A 29 -14.52 13.71 3.29
C ILE A 29 -13.00 13.61 3.01
N LEU A 30 -12.25 13.17 4.02
CA LEU A 30 -10.81 12.88 3.88
C LEU A 30 -10.60 11.39 3.68
N SER A 31 -10.09 11.02 2.51
CA SER A 31 -9.74 9.65 2.13
C SER A 31 -8.35 9.56 1.52
N GLY A 32 -7.40 10.35 2.05
CA GLY A 32 -6.02 10.41 1.59
C GLY A 32 -5.11 9.29 2.12
N GLY A 33 -5.66 8.32 2.84
CA GLY A 33 -4.90 7.23 3.47
C GLY A 33 -4.30 7.59 4.83
N ALA A 34 -3.62 6.63 5.43
CA ALA A 34 -3.13 6.71 6.82
C ALA A 34 -2.07 7.80 7.06
N ILE A 35 -1.40 8.25 6.03
CA ILE A 35 -0.37 9.30 6.09
C ILE A 35 -0.97 10.67 5.73
N ASN A 36 -1.63 10.77 4.56
CA ASN A 36 -2.06 12.07 4.04
C ASN A 36 -3.30 12.62 4.76
N SER A 37 -4.23 11.78 5.22
CA SER A 37 -5.41 12.26 5.95
C SER A 37 -5.04 12.99 7.26
N PRO A 38 -4.22 12.42 8.16
CA PRO A 38 -3.77 13.16 9.33
C PRO A 38 -2.90 14.37 8.99
N GLN A 39 -2.10 14.31 7.92
CA GLN A 39 -1.34 15.48 7.47
C GLN A 39 -2.27 16.62 7.06
N LEU A 40 -3.31 16.35 6.27
CA LEU A 40 -4.30 17.35 5.86
C LEU A 40 -5.06 17.93 7.06
N LEU A 41 -5.39 17.11 8.06
CA LEU A 41 -5.98 17.58 9.31
C LEU A 41 -5.03 18.54 10.05
N MET A 42 -3.77 18.14 10.24
CA MET A 42 -2.77 18.96 10.93
C MET A 42 -2.49 20.27 10.20
N LEU A 43 -2.34 20.25 8.88
CA LEU A 43 -2.19 21.47 8.06
C LEU A 43 -3.41 22.40 8.15
N SER A 44 -4.57 21.87 8.55
CA SER A 44 -5.81 22.62 8.73
C SER A 44 -6.08 23.02 10.19
N GLY A 45 -5.10 22.84 11.07
CA GLY A 45 -5.18 23.23 12.49
C GLY A 45 -5.83 22.16 13.39
N VAL A 46 -6.07 20.95 12.89
CA VAL A 46 -6.66 19.84 13.67
C VAL A 46 -5.58 18.81 13.98
N GLY A 47 -5.08 18.78 15.20
CA GLY A 47 -3.97 17.90 15.60
C GLY A 47 -3.43 18.22 16.98
N PRO A 48 -2.29 17.62 17.40
CA PRO A 48 -1.66 17.91 18.68
C PRO A 48 -1.23 19.38 18.75
N ALA A 49 -1.84 20.16 19.64
CA ALA A 49 -1.68 21.62 19.69
C ALA A 49 -0.23 22.08 19.82
N ASP A 50 0.56 21.42 20.65
CA ASP A 50 1.98 21.79 20.84
C ASP A 50 2.81 21.53 19.58
N HIS A 51 2.57 20.41 18.91
CA HIS A 51 3.22 20.11 17.64
C HIS A 51 2.84 21.13 16.56
N LEU A 52 1.56 21.46 16.44
CA LEU A 52 1.09 22.46 15.47
C LEU A 52 1.73 23.82 15.69
N LYS A 53 1.79 24.30 16.94
CA LYS A 53 2.47 25.55 17.31
C LYS A 53 3.96 25.53 16.92
N ASN A 54 4.65 24.43 17.21
CA ASN A 54 6.08 24.29 16.92
C ASN A 54 6.39 24.34 15.41
N VAL A 55 5.43 23.99 14.56
CA VAL A 55 5.58 24.07 13.09
C VAL A 55 4.88 25.30 12.49
N GLY A 56 4.48 26.26 13.33
CA GLY A 56 3.90 27.53 12.88
C GLY A 56 2.43 27.46 12.46
N ILE A 57 1.71 26.40 12.84
CA ILE A 57 0.28 26.25 12.54
C ILE A 57 -0.53 26.61 13.77
N THR A 58 -1.53 27.50 13.61
CA THR A 58 -2.46 27.85 14.68
C THR A 58 -3.42 26.69 14.94
N PRO A 59 -3.44 26.12 16.17
CA PRO A 59 -4.37 25.04 16.50
C PRO A 59 -5.81 25.52 16.49
N LEU A 60 -6.66 24.85 15.74
CA LEU A 60 -8.12 25.00 15.77
C LEU A 60 -8.75 24.02 16.75
N VAL A 61 -8.26 22.78 16.75
CA VAL A 61 -8.71 21.70 17.63
C VAL A 61 -7.48 20.93 18.13
N ASP A 62 -7.31 20.83 19.46
CA ASP A 62 -6.29 19.95 20.06
C ASP A 62 -6.75 18.49 19.97
N ALA A 63 -6.34 17.81 18.91
CA ALA A 63 -6.64 16.40 18.66
C ALA A 63 -5.35 15.56 18.78
N LYS A 64 -5.01 15.17 20.01
CA LYS A 64 -3.73 14.54 20.38
C LYS A 64 -3.42 13.23 19.63
N ALA A 65 -4.44 12.51 19.18
CA ALA A 65 -4.29 11.22 18.49
C ALA A 65 -4.03 11.37 16.97
N VAL A 66 -4.28 12.55 16.39
CA VAL A 66 -4.06 12.77 14.96
C VAL A 66 -2.59 12.62 14.61
N GLY A 67 -2.27 11.74 13.65
CA GLY A 67 -0.92 11.42 13.23
C GLY A 67 -0.14 10.51 14.18
N ARG A 68 -0.80 9.88 15.16
CA ARG A 68 -0.21 8.93 16.10
C ARG A 68 -0.73 7.52 15.87
N ASN A 69 -0.05 6.56 16.50
CA ASN A 69 -0.43 5.14 16.49
C ASN A 69 -0.56 4.55 15.07
N LEU A 70 0.26 5.01 14.13
CA LEU A 70 0.35 4.38 12.83
C LEU A 70 0.77 2.92 12.99
N GLN A 71 -0.02 2.02 12.41
CA GLN A 71 0.27 0.59 12.34
C GLN A 71 0.46 0.20 10.88
N ASP A 72 1.44 -0.63 10.63
CA ASP A 72 1.69 -1.20 9.31
C ASP A 72 2.18 -2.64 9.45
N HIS A 73 2.03 -3.42 8.39
CA HIS A 73 2.46 -4.81 8.37
C HIS A 73 3.98 -4.92 8.32
N ILE A 74 4.53 -5.80 9.15
CA ILE A 74 5.90 -6.28 8.99
C ILE A 74 5.85 -7.49 8.08
N ALA A 75 6.58 -7.46 6.97
CA ALA A 75 6.65 -8.55 6.02
C ALA A 75 8.09 -9.02 5.82
N VAL A 76 8.28 -10.34 5.85
CA VAL A 76 9.55 -11.00 5.54
C VAL A 76 9.33 -11.90 4.34
N SER A 77 10.19 -11.76 3.32
CA SER A 77 10.14 -12.58 2.11
C SER A 77 11.17 -13.69 2.20
N TYR A 78 10.72 -14.92 2.04
CA TYR A 78 11.57 -16.10 1.91
C TYR A 78 11.57 -16.56 0.46
N PHE A 79 12.74 -16.85 -0.08
CA PHE A 79 12.93 -17.35 -1.44
C PHE A 79 13.39 -18.79 -1.37
N TYR A 80 12.67 -19.67 -2.06
CA TYR A 80 12.99 -21.09 -2.11
C TYR A 80 13.36 -21.49 -3.52
N LYS A 81 14.47 -22.20 -3.67
CA LYS A 81 14.82 -22.86 -4.92
C LYS A 81 13.98 -24.11 -5.09
N VAL A 82 13.30 -24.22 -6.21
CA VAL A 82 12.42 -25.37 -6.52
C VAL A 82 12.96 -26.16 -7.70
N ARG A 83 12.50 -27.41 -7.84
CA ARG A 83 12.95 -28.32 -8.91
C ARG A 83 12.03 -28.31 -10.15
N THR A 84 10.92 -27.60 -10.07
CA THR A 84 9.93 -27.47 -11.14
C THR A 84 9.97 -26.06 -11.70
N ALA A 85 9.54 -25.92 -12.98
CA ALA A 85 9.42 -24.60 -13.61
C ALA A 85 8.43 -23.70 -12.85
N THR A 86 8.79 -22.44 -12.72
CA THR A 86 8.01 -21.39 -12.07
C THR A 86 7.53 -20.36 -13.08
N LEU A 87 6.76 -19.36 -12.64
CA LEU A 87 6.41 -18.24 -13.50
C LEU A 87 7.63 -17.39 -13.92
N ASN A 88 8.74 -17.46 -13.18
CA ASN A 88 9.97 -16.78 -13.59
C ASN A 88 10.53 -17.40 -14.88
N ASP A 89 10.49 -18.73 -15.00
CA ASP A 89 10.95 -19.43 -16.21
C ASP A 89 10.08 -19.07 -17.42
N VAL A 90 8.80 -18.84 -17.21
CA VAL A 90 7.85 -18.46 -18.28
C VAL A 90 7.97 -16.99 -18.64
N LEU A 91 8.08 -16.10 -17.63
CA LEU A 91 7.97 -14.64 -17.82
C LEU A 91 9.34 -13.95 -18.01
N HIS A 92 10.47 -14.61 -17.72
CA HIS A 92 11.77 -14.01 -17.91
C HIS A 92 12.20 -13.95 -19.40
N PRO A 93 12.04 -15.02 -20.22
CA PRO A 93 12.39 -14.98 -21.63
C PRO A 93 11.46 -14.04 -22.43
N PHE A 94 12.02 -13.35 -23.44
CA PHE A 94 11.24 -12.47 -24.31
C PHE A 94 10.04 -13.17 -24.96
N PHE A 95 10.24 -14.33 -25.55
CA PHE A 95 9.16 -15.11 -26.18
C PHE A 95 8.12 -15.62 -25.18
N GLY A 96 8.53 -15.90 -23.94
CA GLY A 96 7.61 -16.24 -22.86
C GLY A 96 6.65 -15.10 -22.51
N LYS A 97 7.20 -13.87 -22.39
CA LYS A 97 6.39 -12.66 -22.19
C LYS A 97 5.45 -12.39 -23.35
N LEU A 98 5.94 -12.49 -24.59
CA LEU A 98 5.14 -12.30 -25.78
C LEU A 98 3.97 -13.29 -25.83
N ARG A 99 4.24 -14.59 -25.63
CA ARG A 99 3.20 -15.64 -25.58
C ARG A 99 2.19 -15.38 -24.47
N ALA A 100 2.65 -15.01 -23.27
CA ALA A 100 1.76 -14.69 -22.15
C ALA A 100 0.87 -13.49 -22.49
N GLY A 101 1.43 -12.44 -23.11
CA GLY A 101 0.70 -11.26 -23.57
C GLY A 101 -0.35 -11.59 -24.63
N LEU A 102 0.03 -12.32 -25.68
CA LEU A 102 -0.90 -12.75 -26.74
C LEU A 102 -2.05 -13.58 -26.20
N ARG A 103 -1.76 -14.53 -25.30
CA ARG A 103 -2.79 -15.34 -24.65
C ARG A 103 -3.74 -14.50 -23.80
N TYR A 104 -3.21 -13.52 -23.06
CA TYR A 104 -4.05 -12.63 -22.26
C TYR A 104 -4.96 -11.76 -23.13
N VAL A 105 -4.46 -11.28 -24.28
CA VAL A 105 -5.28 -10.47 -25.20
C VAL A 105 -6.37 -11.32 -25.86
N ALA A 106 -6.05 -12.57 -26.26
CA ALA A 106 -6.95 -13.45 -26.98
C ALA A 106 -8.09 -13.98 -26.09
N ASP A 107 -7.77 -14.54 -24.94
CA ASP A 107 -8.72 -15.30 -24.12
C ASP A 107 -8.76 -14.87 -22.64
N ARG A 108 -8.06 -13.81 -22.26
CA ARG A 108 -7.93 -13.31 -20.88
C ARG A 108 -7.41 -14.36 -19.90
N ALA A 109 -6.64 -15.33 -20.39
CA ALA A 109 -6.11 -16.43 -19.60
C ALA A 109 -4.58 -16.40 -19.51
N GLY A 110 -4.02 -17.37 -18.75
CA GLY A 110 -2.58 -17.55 -18.60
C GLY A 110 -1.96 -16.71 -17.46
N PRO A 111 -0.62 -16.60 -17.40
CA PRO A 111 0.09 -16.02 -16.28
C PRO A 111 -0.32 -14.57 -15.95
N LEU A 112 -0.73 -13.78 -16.93
CA LEU A 112 -1.12 -12.38 -16.72
C LEU A 112 -2.55 -12.20 -16.20
N SER A 113 -3.35 -13.25 -16.16
CA SER A 113 -4.69 -13.24 -15.57
C SER A 113 -4.68 -13.60 -14.08
N LEU A 114 -3.54 -14.01 -13.56
CA LEU A 114 -3.40 -14.48 -12.18
C LEU A 114 -2.93 -13.35 -11.26
N SER A 115 -3.35 -13.38 -10.00
CA SER A 115 -2.76 -12.57 -8.95
C SER A 115 -1.31 -13.01 -8.70
N VAL A 116 -0.47 -12.08 -8.27
CA VAL A 116 0.91 -12.38 -7.85
C VAL A 116 0.90 -13.35 -6.67
N ASN A 117 -0.02 -13.19 -5.75
CA ASN A 117 -0.22 -14.09 -4.62
C ASN A 117 -1.37 -15.05 -4.97
N GLN A 118 -1.06 -16.31 -5.21
CA GLN A 118 -2.03 -17.30 -5.71
C GLN A 118 -2.68 -18.11 -4.60
N SER A 119 -2.01 -18.25 -3.48
CA SER A 119 -2.52 -18.92 -2.29
C SER A 119 -1.94 -18.28 -1.05
N GLY A 120 -2.52 -18.59 0.08
CA GLY A 120 -2.07 -18.11 1.36
C GLY A 120 -2.84 -18.75 2.48
N GLY A 121 -2.54 -18.34 3.70
CA GLY A 121 -3.22 -18.83 4.88
C GLY A 121 -2.90 -18.01 6.09
N PHE A 122 -3.69 -18.22 7.12
CA PHE A 122 -3.48 -17.64 8.43
C PHE A 122 -3.09 -18.76 9.40
N VAL A 123 -1.98 -18.57 10.10
CA VAL A 123 -1.48 -19.57 11.05
C VAL A 123 -1.14 -18.91 12.39
N ARG A 124 -1.12 -19.72 13.44
CA ARG A 124 -0.63 -19.28 14.75
C ARG A 124 0.88 -19.45 14.79
N SER A 125 1.60 -18.46 15.32
CA SER A 125 3.05 -18.56 15.53
C SER A 125 3.40 -19.65 16.54
N ASP A 126 2.52 -19.90 17.50
CA ASP A 126 2.62 -20.94 18.50
C ASP A 126 1.24 -21.33 19.04
N ALA A 127 1.15 -22.44 19.75
CA ALA A 127 -0.10 -23.00 20.26
C ALA A 127 -0.78 -22.15 21.35
N THR A 128 -0.07 -21.20 21.95
CA THR A 128 -0.62 -20.33 23.03
C THR A 128 -1.46 -19.18 22.49
N LYS A 129 -1.38 -18.90 21.19
CA LYS A 129 -2.15 -17.83 20.54
C LYS A 129 -3.60 -18.27 20.38
N GLU A 130 -4.51 -17.44 20.83
CA GLU A 130 -5.96 -17.68 20.67
C GLU A 130 -6.38 -17.62 19.20
N HIS A 131 -5.82 -16.65 18.46
CA HIS A 131 -6.11 -16.43 17.04
C HIS A 131 -4.86 -16.53 16.17
N PRO A 132 -5.00 -16.83 14.87
CA PRO A 132 -3.91 -16.73 13.91
C PRO A 132 -3.33 -15.31 13.89
N ASN A 133 -2.02 -15.21 14.02
CA ASN A 133 -1.28 -13.96 14.07
C ASN A 133 -0.18 -13.86 13.01
N LEU A 134 -0.11 -14.85 12.12
CA LEU A 134 0.75 -14.82 10.95
C LEU A 134 -0.10 -15.03 9.71
N GLN A 135 0.16 -14.21 8.68
CA GLN A 135 -0.41 -14.35 7.36
C GLN A 135 0.68 -14.82 6.39
N LEU A 136 0.42 -15.91 5.70
CA LEU A 136 1.30 -16.47 4.68
C LEU A 136 0.77 -16.13 3.30
N TYR A 137 1.64 -15.69 2.40
CA TYR A 137 1.35 -15.52 0.99
C TYR A 137 2.27 -16.40 0.17
N PHE A 138 1.73 -17.15 -0.76
CA PHE A 138 2.49 -17.89 -1.74
C PHE A 138 2.50 -17.14 -3.07
N SER A 139 3.69 -16.84 -3.56
CA SER A 139 3.89 -16.25 -4.88
C SER A 139 4.75 -17.19 -5.74
N PRO A 140 4.25 -17.66 -6.87
CA PRO A 140 5.01 -18.51 -7.80
C PRO A 140 5.97 -17.69 -8.68
N VAL A 141 6.04 -16.38 -8.48
CA VAL A 141 6.97 -15.48 -9.16
C VAL A 141 7.84 -14.76 -8.13
N SER A 142 9.14 -14.79 -8.33
CA SER A 142 10.11 -14.13 -7.46
C SER A 142 10.64 -12.85 -8.13
N TYR A 143 10.68 -11.78 -7.36
CA TYR A 143 11.18 -10.48 -7.82
C TYR A 143 11.92 -9.77 -6.70
N THR A 144 12.89 -8.92 -7.07
CA THR A 144 13.53 -7.98 -6.14
C THR A 144 12.90 -6.59 -6.30
N LYS A 145 12.80 -5.87 -5.19
CA LYS A 145 12.53 -4.44 -5.21
C LYS A 145 13.87 -3.71 -5.25
N THR A 146 14.08 -2.88 -6.26
CA THR A 146 15.20 -1.94 -6.25
C THR A 146 14.81 -0.68 -5.44
N PRO A 147 15.79 0.10 -4.92
CA PRO A 147 15.49 1.33 -4.16
C PRO A 147 14.61 2.35 -4.90
N LEU A 148 14.53 2.26 -6.23
CA LEU A 148 13.74 3.13 -7.11
C LEU A 148 12.35 2.57 -7.43
N SER A 149 11.80 1.67 -6.60
CA SER A 149 10.48 1.04 -6.76
C SER A 149 10.29 0.17 -8.02
N GLU A 150 11.28 -0.07 -8.82
CA GLU A 150 11.18 -0.99 -9.94
C GLU A 150 11.22 -2.44 -9.45
N ARG A 151 10.18 -3.20 -9.76
CA ARG A 151 10.14 -4.65 -9.52
C ARG A 151 10.88 -5.35 -10.65
N LYS A 152 12.04 -5.90 -10.35
CA LYS A 152 12.82 -6.70 -11.31
C LYS A 152 12.62 -8.18 -11.02
N LEU A 153 12.17 -8.95 -12.03
CA LEU A 153 12.10 -10.40 -11.90
C LEU A 153 13.51 -10.96 -11.63
N LEU A 154 13.59 -11.87 -10.69
CA LEU A 154 14.83 -12.61 -10.47
C LEU A 154 15.12 -13.49 -11.68
N ASN A 155 16.42 -13.70 -11.96
CA ASN A 155 16.85 -14.66 -12.96
C ASN A 155 16.21 -16.02 -12.70
N PRO A 156 15.90 -16.81 -13.76
CA PRO A 156 15.20 -18.08 -13.66
C PRO A 156 16.07 -19.25 -13.19
N ASP A 157 16.93 -19.06 -12.21
CA ASP A 157 17.12 -20.15 -11.26
C ASP A 157 15.79 -20.30 -10.57
N PRO A 158 15.13 -21.47 -10.62
CA PRO A 158 13.75 -21.58 -10.20
C PRO A 158 13.57 -21.20 -8.75
N PHE A 159 13.05 -19.99 -8.50
CA PHE A 159 12.73 -19.50 -7.18
C PHE A 159 11.23 -19.30 -7.04
N SER A 160 10.66 -19.82 -5.98
CA SER A 160 9.35 -19.40 -5.48
C SER A 160 9.53 -18.58 -4.20
N ALA A 161 8.72 -17.54 -4.03
CA ALA A 161 8.79 -16.72 -2.86
C ALA A 161 7.59 -16.98 -1.93
N PHE A 162 7.87 -17.16 -0.65
CA PHE A 162 6.89 -17.01 0.42
C PHE A 162 7.03 -15.62 1.00
N LEU A 163 5.93 -14.91 1.08
CA LEU A 163 5.86 -13.68 1.86
C LEU A 163 5.18 -14.00 3.19
N LEU A 164 5.88 -13.82 4.29
CA LEU A 164 5.33 -13.89 5.64
C LEU A 164 5.02 -12.47 6.09
N SER A 165 3.76 -12.19 6.35
CA SER A 165 3.32 -10.94 6.96
C SER A 165 2.84 -11.22 8.38
N HIS A 166 3.27 -10.40 9.33
CA HIS A 166 2.79 -10.40 10.71
C HIS A 166 1.81 -9.24 10.88
N ASN A 167 0.63 -9.55 11.42
CA ASN A 167 -0.32 -8.54 11.90
C ASN A 167 -0.16 -8.34 13.40
#